data_510476bb0f76d1a4bbec24d7829d5655
#
_entry.id   510476bb0f76d1a4bbec24d7829d5655
#
_cell.length_a   1.000
_cell.length_b   1.000
_cell.length_c   1.000
_cell.angle_alpha   90.00
_cell.angle_beta   90.00
_cell.angle_gamma   90.00
#
_symmetry.space_group_name_H-M   'P 1'
#
loop_
_entity.id
_entity.type
_entity.pdbx_description
1 polymer ?
#
loop_
_entity_poly.entity_id
_entity_poly.type
_entity_poly.pdbx_seq_one_letter_code
_entity_poly.pdbx_strand_id
1 'polypeptide(L)'
;MGIFNLFKKKTEDRGKRITQKMNLRQYDSAKFDNLFAGWTGTSQSPDEELRSALPTIRARTRGLCQNSEYARKFLALCKSNVIGSHGIRFQAKTRQENGALDGIDNNYLEGEFFEWGMNKDYCSINGRLDWFSVQQQAMETLARDGEVFIRLMKGTEGNPYGLSLWVLEGDAIPINHNLSQSNENYIVMGIEQDQFGKPLAYYQAIKTPVEQVNYQFSNETERVPADEMIHLYIAERPGQSRGIPWLQSAIRPLQMLHKYQESELVSSR
;
A
#
# COMPACT_ATOMS: atom_id res chain seq x y z
N MET A 1 -36.69 81.04 -9.98
CA MET A 1 -37.13 79.66 -9.68
C MET A 1 -37.00 78.85 -10.94
N GLY A 2 -36.05 77.89 -11.04
CA GLY A 2 -36.10 76.99 -12.18
C GLY A 2 -34.78 76.61 -12.86
N ILE A 3 -33.64 76.54 -12.14
CA ILE A 3 -32.38 76.08 -12.77
C ILE A 3 -31.76 74.83 -12.03
N PHE A 4 -32.42 74.33 -11.00
CA PHE A 4 -31.85 73.25 -10.17
C PHE A 4 -32.29 71.81 -10.54
N ASN A 5 -33.09 71.60 -11.59
CA ASN A 5 -33.65 70.26 -11.88
C ASN A 5 -33.02 69.58 -13.12
N LEU A 6 -31.98 70.14 -13.72
CA LEU A 6 -31.36 69.56 -14.91
C LEU A 6 -30.10 68.69 -14.64
N PHE A 7 -29.64 68.66 -13.38
CA PHE A 7 -28.44 67.87 -13.00
C PHE A 7 -28.70 66.54 -12.28
N LYS A 8 -29.99 66.20 -12.01
CA LYS A 8 -30.30 65.00 -11.26
C LYS A 8 -30.60 63.74 -12.12
N LYS A 9 -30.51 63.87 -13.42
CA LYS A 9 -30.88 62.75 -14.32
C LYS A 9 -29.68 62.11 -15.08
N LYS A 10 -28.44 62.44 -14.67
CA LYS A 10 -27.24 61.96 -15.39
C LYS A 10 -26.26 61.14 -14.52
N THR A 11 -26.68 60.77 -13.31
CA THR A 11 -25.82 60.03 -12.40
C THR A 11 -26.25 58.57 -12.10
N GLU A 12 -27.35 58.10 -12.68
CA GLU A 12 -27.82 56.70 -12.47
C GLU A 12 -27.42 55.70 -13.54
N ASP A 13 -26.69 56.09 -14.57
CA ASP A 13 -26.34 55.18 -15.69
C ASP A 13 -24.82 54.88 -15.76
N ARG A 14 -24.08 55.02 -14.62
CA ARG A 14 -22.66 54.67 -14.54
C ARG A 14 -22.36 53.42 -13.72
N GLY A 15 -23.29 52.53 -13.52
CA GLY A 15 -23.13 51.35 -12.65
C GLY A 15 -23.26 49.97 -13.31
N LYS A 16 -23.64 49.88 -14.54
CA LYS A 16 -23.62 48.60 -15.28
C LYS A 16 -22.30 48.45 -16.03
N ARG A 17 -21.22 48.16 -15.30
CA ARG A 17 -20.11 47.42 -15.91
C ARG A 17 -20.67 46.08 -16.35
N ILE A 18 -20.91 45.97 -17.65
CA ILE A 18 -21.05 44.66 -18.31
C ILE A 18 -19.69 43.98 -18.12
N THR A 19 -19.55 43.19 -17.07
CA THR A 19 -18.50 42.18 -17.02
C THR A 19 -18.82 41.21 -18.13
N GLN A 20 -18.31 41.47 -19.33
CA GLN A 20 -18.18 40.40 -20.33
C GLN A 20 -17.42 39.28 -19.65
N LYS A 21 -18.13 38.22 -19.26
CA LYS A 21 -17.50 36.95 -18.93
C LYS A 21 -16.72 36.57 -20.19
N MET A 22 -15.42 36.81 -20.18
CA MET A 22 -14.54 36.20 -21.15
C MET A 22 -14.78 34.69 -21.02
N ASN A 23 -15.44 34.11 -22.03
CA ASN A 23 -15.53 32.67 -22.17
C ASN A 23 -14.12 32.17 -22.55
N LEU A 24 -13.25 32.08 -21.54
CA LEU A 24 -12.02 31.32 -21.65
C LEU A 24 -12.42 29.89 -21.97
N ARG A 25 -11.86 29.33 -23.05
CA ARG A 25 -11.99 27.90 -23.34
C ARG A 25 -11.36 27.16 -22.15
N GLN A 26 -12.21 26.63 -21.28
CA GLN A 26 -11.81 25.79 -20.14
C GLN A 26 -12.40 24.40 -20.34
N TYR A 27 -11.66 23.38 -19.89
CA TYR A 27 -12.21 22.04 -19.79
C TYR A 27 -13.36 22.07 -18.79
N ASP A 28 -14.48 21.42 -19.11
CA ASP A 28 -15.66 21.38 -18.23
C ASP A 28 -15.36 20.76 -16.86
N SER A 29 -14.44 19.79 -16.80
CA SER A 29 -13.95 19.16 -15.58
C SER A 29 -13.11 20.09 -14.68
N ALA A 30 -12.68 21.25 -15.16
CA ALA A 30 -11.93 22.24 -14.38
C ALA A 30 -12.79 23.39 -13.87
N LYS A 31 -14.11 23.36 -14.12
CA LYS A 31 -15.05 24.37 -13.63
C LYS A 31 -15.34 24.16 -12.15
N PHE A 32 -15.37 25.27 -11.40
CA PHE A 32 -15.83 25.28 -10.02
C PHE A 32 -17.33 25.57 -10.03
N ASP A 33 -18.14 24.52 -9.96
CA ASP A 33 -19.59 24.61 -9.87
C ASP A 33 -20.13 23.71 -8.74
N ASN A 34 -21.45 23.71 -8.55
CA ASN A 34 -22.08 22.93 -7.49
C ASN A 34 -21.89 21.41 -7.65
N LEU A 35 -21.64 20.93 -8.88
CA LEU A 35 -21.41 19.50 -9.16
C LEU A 35 -20.07 19.03 -8.58
N PHE A 36 -19.07 19.91 -8.57
CA PHE A 36 -17.74 19.67 -8.03
C PHE A 36 -17.54 20.28 -6.64
N ALA A 37 -18.63 20.71 -5.97
CA ALA A 37 -18.56 21.24 -4.62
C ALA A 37 -17.98 20.18 -3.66
N GLY A 38 -16.88 20.52 -2.99
CA GLY A 38 -16.12 19.61 -2.11
C GLY A 38 -15.10 18.71 -2.83
N TRP A 39 -15.00 18.77 -4.16
CA TRP A 39 -13.93 18.10 -4.89
C TRP A 39 -12.77 19.08 -5.11
N THR A 40 -11.72 18.93 -4.31
CA THR A 40 -10.54 19.81 -4.40
C THR A 40 -9.67 19.41 -5.59
N GLY A 41 -9.32 20.39 -6.43
CA GLY A 41 -8.42 20.21 -7.58
C GLY A 41 -6.94 20.44 -7.24
N THR A 42 -6.51 20.26 -6.00
CA THR A 42 -5.11 20.43 -5.60
C THR A 42 -4.30 19.19 -5.99
N SER A 43 -3.18 19.44 -6.68
CA SER A 43 -2.23 18.39 -7.02
C SER A 43 -1.29 18.15 -5.84
N GLN A 44 -1.21 16.89 -5.39
CA GLN A 44 -0.27 16.44 -4.37
C GLN A 44 0.58 15.30 -4.92
N SER A 45 1.76 15.08 -4.35
CA SER A 45 2.55 13.89 -4.64
C SER A 45 1.83 12.64 -4.12
N PRO A 46 2.02 11.46 -4.76
CA PRO A 46 1.41 10.22 -4.29
C PRO A 46 1.69 9.92 -2.82
N ASP A 47 2.93 10.13 -2.40
CA ASP A 47 3.37 9.85 -1.03
C ASP A 47 2.79 10.82 -0.01
N GLU A 48 2.55 12.08 -0.38
CA GLU A 48 1.91 13.05 0.50
C GLU A 48 0.44 12.72 0.74
N GLU A 49 -0.29 12.33 -0.31
CA GLU A 49 -1.66 11.83 -0.19
C GLU A 49 -1.73 10.58 0.69
N LEU A 50 -0.81 9.62 0.46
CA LEU A 50 -0.78 8.37 1.19
C LEU A 50 -0.40 8.52 2.66
N ARG A 51 0.56 9.38 2.98
CA ARG A 51 1.07 9.56 4.34
C ARG A 51 -0.05 9.86 5.35
N SER A 52 -1.02 10.66 4.96
CA SER A 52 -2.14 11.03 5.83
C SER A 52 -3.27 9.99 5.82
N ALA A 53 -3.50 9.33 4.68
CA ALA A 53 -4.67 8.49 4.46
C ALA A 53 -4.43 7.00 4.78
N LEU A 54 -3.21 6.49 4.52
CA LEU A 54 -2.90 5.06 4.52
C LEU A 54 -3.18 4.35 5.87
N PRO A 55 -2.85 4.92 7.06
CA PRO A 55 -3.17 4.27 8.33
C PRO A 55 -4.67 4.05 8.51
N THR A 56 -5.47 5.05 8.14
CA THR A 56 -6.93 4.97 8.25
C THR A 56 -7.51 3.97 7.24
N ILE A 57 -7.02 3.96 6.00
CA ILE A 57 -7.46 3.03 4.97
C ILE A 57 -7.16 1.59 5.41
N ARG A 58 -5.95 1.29 5.88
CA ARG A 58 -5.57 -0.04 6.38
C ARG A 58 -6.45 -0.50 7.54
N ALA A 59 -6.62 0.36 8.55
CA ALA A 59 -7.45 0.02 9.69
C ALA A 59 -8.89 -0.32 9.28
N ARG A 60 -9.48 0.46 8.36
CA ARG A 60 -10.83 0.21 7.83
C ARG A 60 -10.89 -1.06 6.99
N THR A 61 -9.89 -1.31 6.14
CA THR A 61 -9.84 -2.53 5.31
C THR A 61 -9.69 -3.77 6.18
N ARG A 62 -8.84 -3.76 7.21
CA ARG A 62 -8.72 -4.85 8.17
C ARG A 62 -10.04 -5.12 8.89
N GLY A 63 -10.71 -4.07 9.38
CA GLY A 63 -12.02 -4.19 10.00
C GLY A 63 -13.08 -4.74 9.04
N LEU A 64 -13.04 -4.33 7.78
CA LEU A 64 -13.92 -4.85 6.75
C LEU A 64 -13.66 -6.34 6.46
N CYS A 65 -12.39 -6.75 6.35
CA CYS A 65 -12.02 -8.14 6.13
C CYS A 65 -12.37 -9.04 7.32
N GLN A 66 -12.45 -8.49 8.53
CA GLN A 66 -12.90 -9.23 9.72
C GLN A 66 -14.40 -9.45 9.74
N ASN A 67 -15.20 -8.47 9.30
CA ASN A 67 -16.64 -8.43 9.55
C ASN A 67 -17.49 -8.59 8.28
N SER A 68 -16.93 -8.47 7.06
CA SER A 68 -17.67 -8.61 5.81
C SER A 68 -17.31 -9.92 5.10
N GLU A 69 -18.31 -10.72 4.82
CA GLU A 69 -18.19 -11.95 4.04
C GLU A 69 -17.69 -11.69 2.61
N TYR A 70 -18.09 -10.57 2.00
CA TYR A 70 -17.64 -10.18 0.65
C TYR A 70 -16.13 -9.89 0.63
N ALA A 71 -15.63 -9.14 1.61
CA ALA A 71 -14.21 -8.84 1.72
C ALA A 71 -13.38 -10.10 2.02
N ARG A 72 -13.87 -10.98 2.90
CA ARG A 72 -13.24 -12.28 3.18
C ARG A 72 -13.20 -13.17 1.94
N LYS A 73 -14.30 -13.22 1.18
CA LYS A 73 -14.36 -13.98 -0.07
C LYS A 73 -13.37 -13.44 -1.11
N PHE A 74 -13.24 -12.11 -1.22
CA PHE A 74 -12.26 -11.48 -2.08
C PHE A 74 -10.84 -11.92 -1.74
N LEU A 75 -10.42 -11.87 -0.46
CA LEU A 75 -9.09 -12.34 -0.04
C LEU A 75 -8.88 -13.83 -0.34
N ALA A 76 -9.89 -14.66 -0.13
CA ALA A 76 -9.82 -16.08 -0.46
C ALA A 76 -9.64 -16.31 -1.98
N LEU A 77 -10.32 -15.53 -2.81
CA LEU A 77 -10.16 -15.56 -4.27
C LEU A 77 -8.75 -15.09 -4.71
N CYS A 78 -8.21 -14.05 -4.09
CA CYS A 78 -6.83 -13.61 -4.36
C CYS A 78 -5.83 -14.74 -4.07
N LYS A 79 -5.94 -15.39 -2.92
CA LYS A 79 -5.09 -16.55 -2.58
C LYS A 79 -5.25 -17.70 -3.56
N SER A 80 -6.48 -18.11 -3.85
CA SER A 80 -6.72 -19.28 -4.69
C SER A 80 -6.35 -19.06 -6.16
N ASN A 81 -6.50 -17.84 -6.68
CA ASN A 81 -6.23 -17.56 -8.09
C ASN A 81 -4.76 -17.20 -8.35
N VAL A 82 -4.07 -16.56 -7.39
CA VAL A 82 -2.67 -16.15 -7.57
C VAL A 82 -1.71 -17.25 -7.11
N ILE A 83 -1.93 -17.77 -5.91
CA ILE A 83 -1.04 -18.79 -5.34
C ILE A 83 -1.48 -20.20 -5.77
N GLY A 84 -2.79 -20.42 -5.91
CA GLY A 84 -3.34 -21.73 -6.28
C GLY A 84 -3.24 -22.75 -5.16
N SER A 85 -3.49 -24.02 -5.52
CA SER A 85 -3.50 -25.14 -4.57
C SER A 85 -2.11 -25.66 -4.20
N HIS A 86 -1.10 -25.36 -5.01
CA HIS A 86 0.27 -25.90 -4.86
C HIS A 86 1.34 -24.84 -4.65
N GLY A 87 0.96 -23.56 -4.65
CA GLY A 87 1.89 -22.45 -4.55
C GLY A 87 2.71 -22.22 -5.84
N ILE A 88 3.50 -21.16 -5.80
CA ILE A 88 4.48 -20.84 -6.84
C ILE A 88 5.72 -21.71 -6.58
N ARG A 89 6.06 -22.55 -7.54
CA ARG A 89 7.18 -23.49 -7.43
C ARG A 89 8.46 -22.86 -7.93
N PHE A 90 9.55 -23.17 -7.27
CA PHE A 90 10.90 -22.89 -7.76
C PHE A 90 11.23 -23.85 -8.91
N GLN A 91 11.85 -23.31 -9.95
CA GLN A 91 12.39 -24.09 -11.07
C GLN A 91 13.81 -23.61 -11.36
N ALA A 92 14.78 -24.48 -11.17
CA ALA A 92 16.17 -24.23 -11.52
C ALA A 92 16.39 -24.36 -13.04
N LYS A 93 17.29 -23.52 -13.58
CA LYS A 93 17.62 -23.51 -15.02
C LYS A 93 19.13 -23.34 -15.23
N THR A 94 19.92 -24.07 -14.46
CA THR A 94 21.37 -24.14 -14.68
C THR A 94 21.66 -24.83 -16.01
N ARG A 95 22.75 -24.43 -16.64
CA ARG A 95 23.18 -24.96 -17.94
C ARG A 95 24.59 -25.49 -17.85
N GLN A 96 24.83 -26.58 -18.58
CA GLN A 96 26.16 -27.11 -18.83
C GLN A 96 26.95 -26.19 -19.79
N GLU A 97 28.26 -26.41 -19.90
CA GLU A 97 29.15 -25.64 -20.79
C GLU A 97 28.70 -25.70 -22.28
N ASN A 98 28.04 -26.77 -22.69
CA ASN A 98 27.48 -26.93 -24.03
C ASN A 98 26.16 -26.19 -24.26
N GLY A 99 25.65 -25.47 -23.25
CA GLY A 99 24.39 -24.70 -23.29
C GLY A 99 23.11 -25.53 -23.04
N ALA A 100 23.18 -26.84 -22.89
CA ALA A 100 22.06 -27.69 -22.54
C ALA A 100 21.69 -27.50 -21.04
N LEU A 101 20.41 -27.75 -20.68
CA LEU A 101 20.01 -27.75 -19.29
C LEU A 101 20.69 -28.87 -18.51
N ASP A 102 21.25 -28.53 -17.34
CA ASP A 102 21.80 -29.52 -16.43
C ASP A 102 20.71 -30.13 -15.56
N GLY A 103 20.24 -31.30 -15.93
CA GLY A 103 19.14 -31.97 -15.23
C GLY A 103 19.54 -32.44 -13.82
N ILE A 104 20.82 -32.76 -13.60
CA ILE A 104 21.29 -33.26 -12.29
C ILE A 104 21.34 -32.12 -11.30
N ASP A 105 22.02 -31.04 -11.65
CA ASP A 105 22.14 -29.87 -10.78
C ASP A 105 20.79 -29.18 -10.54
N ASN A 106 19.94 -29.11 -11.58
CA ASN A 106 18.61 -28.53 -11.44
C ASN A 106 17.74 -29.34 -10.46
N ASN A 107 17.72 -30.67 -10.58
CA ASN A 107 16.96 -31.53 -9.65
C ASN A 107 17.50 -31.43 -8.21
N TYR A 108 18.80 -31.33 -8.04
CA TYR A 108 19.42 -31.15 -6.73
C TYR A 108 19.00 -29.83 -6.10
N LEU A 109 19.13 -28.70 -6.82
CA LEU A 109 18.74 -27.38 -6.34
C LEU A 109 17.24 -27.28 -6.02
N GLU A 110 16.39 -27.89 -6.85
CA GLU A 110 14.95 -27.93 -6.61
C GLU A 110 14.61 -28.77 -5.38
N GLY A 111 15.33 -29.88 -5.17
CA GLY A 111 15.20 -30.74 -3.99
C GLY A 111 15.56 -30.00 -2.70
N GLU A 112 16.74 -29.36 -2.66
CA GLU A 112 17.18 -28.56 -1.51
C GLU A 112 16.24 -27.40 -1.20
N PHE A 113 15.76 -26.70 -2.23
CA PHE A 113 14.77 -25.65 -2.06
C PHE A 113 13.44 -26.18 -1.50
N PHE A 114 13.01 -27.34 -1.96
CA PHE A 114 11.81 -28.00 -1.46
C PHE A 114 11.97 -28.40 0.01
N GLU A 115 13.10 -29.01 0.40
CA GLU A 115 13.40 -29.36 1.78
C GLU A 115 13.40 -28.15 2.71
N TRP A 116 14.09 -27.08 2.31
CA TRP A 116 14.07 -25.81 3.02
C TRP A 116 12.65 -25.25 3.16
N GLY A 117 11.89 -25.23 2.05
CA GLY A 117 10.57 -24.62 2.00
C GLY A 117 9.50 -25.39 2.78
N MET A 118 9.57 -26.72 2.81
CA MET A 118 8.62 -27.55 3.53
C MET A 118 8.88 -27.57 5.05
N ASN A 119 10.11 -27.33 5.46
CA ASN A 119 10.44 -27.27 6.88
C ASN A 119 10.17 -25.85 7.43
N LYS A 120 9.17 -25.76 8.30
CA LYS A 120 8.75 -24.49 8.93
C LYS A 120 9.84 -23.82 9.74
N ASP A 121 10.70 -24.61 10.39
CA ASP A 121 11.81 -24.10 11.21
C ASP A 121 12.93 -23.51 10.37
N TYR A 122 13.06 -23.92 9.11
CA TYR A 122 14.04 -23.36 8.17
C TYR A 122 13.45 -22.22 7.36
N CYS A 123 12.22 -22.39 6.85
CA CYS A 123 11.60 -21.40 5.97
C CYS A 123 11.25 -20.10 6.69
N SER A 124 10.72 -20.19 7.92
CA SER A 124 10.19 -19.03 8.65
C SER A 124 10.90 -18.86 9.98
N ILE A 125 11.33 -17.62 10.28
CA ILE A 125 12.04 -17.30 11.53
C ILE A 125 11.25 -17.65 12.79
N ASN A 126 9.91 -17.68 12.71
CA ASN A 126 9.03 -18.02 13.82
C ASN A 126 8.65 -19.51 13.88
N GLY A 127 9.17 -20.34 12.96
CA GLY A 127 8.91 -21.78 12.90
C GLY A 127 7.46 -22.17 12.61
N ARG A 128 6.64 -21.25 12.05
CA ARG A 128 5.19 -21.48 11.87
C ARG A 128 4.75 -21.69 10.44
N LEU A 129 5.52 -21.15 9.49
CA LEU A 129 5.12 -21.06 8.08
C LEU A 129 6.09 -21.86 7.22
N ASP A 130 5.56 -22.76 6.40
CA ASP A 130 6.24 -23.34 5.27
C ASP A 130 6.19 -22.37 4.06
N TRP A 131 6.90 -22.66 3.00
CA TRP A 131 6.97 -21.82 1.81
C TRP A 131 5.60 -21.53 1.19
N PHE A 132 4.70 -22.51 1.18
CA PHE A 132 3.35 -22.32 0.68
C PHE A 132 2.55 -21.36 1.56
N SER A 133 2.62 -21.52 2.86
CA SER A 133 1.95 -20.65 3.83
C SER A 133 2.50 -19.22 3.80
N VAL A 134 3.82 -19.06 3.60
CA VAL A 134 4.47 -17.73 3.40
C VAL A 134 3.85 -17.03 2.19
N GLN A 135 3.73 -17.72 1.06
CA GLN A 135 3.13 -17.14 -0.15
C GLN A 135 1.66 -16.76 0.06
N GLN A 136 0.88 -17.63 0.71
CA GLN A 136 -0.52 -17.35 1.02
C GLN A 136 -0.67 -16.14 1.95
N GLN A 137 0.15 -16.06 2.99
CA GLN A 137 0.13 -14.93 3.93
C GLN A 137 0.58 -13.65 3.26
N ALA A 138 1.63 -13.69 2.43
CA ALA A 138 2.09 -12.54 1.67
C ALA A 138 1.00 -12.02 0.73
N MET A 139 0.31 -12.90 0.00
CA MET A 139 -0.76 -12.52 -0.91
C MET A 139 -1.95 -11.91 -0.18
N GLU A 140 -2.35 -12.51 0.94
CA GLU A 140 -3.45 -12.00 1.77
C GLU A 140 -3.12 -10.62 2.33
N THR A 141 -1.90 -10.45 2.87
CA THR A 141 -1.43 -9.17 3.42
C THR A 141 -1.33 -8.11 2.32
N LEU A 142 -0.80 -8.45 1.14
CA LEU A 142 -0.73 -7.56 -0.02
C LEU A 142 -2.13 -7.06 -0.43
N ALA A 143 -3.11 -7.93 -0.53
CA ALA A 143 -4.46 -7.55 -0.94
C ALA A 143 -5.20 -6.75 0.15
N ARG A 144 -5.02 -7.12 1.44
CA ARG A 144 -5.67 -6.50 2.59
C ARG A 144 -5.07 -5.15 2.96
N ASP A 145 -3.73 -5.09 3.05
CA ASP A 145 -2.99 -3.92 3.57
C ASP A 145 -2.37 -3.07 2.45
N GLY A 146 -2.41 -3.56 1.19
CA GLY A 146 -1.84 -2.91 0.00
C GLY A 146 -0.38 -3.22 -0.24
N GLU A 147 0.34 -3.69 0.77
CA GLU A 147 1.75 -4.07 0.70
C GLU A 147 2.09 -5.15 1.72
N VAL A 148 3.19 -5.83 1.47
CA VAL A 148 3.80 -6.78 2.41
C VAL A 148 5.31 -6.66 2.33
N PHE A 149 5.96 -6.76 3.49
CA PHE A 149 7.41 -6.84 3.60
C PHE A 149 7.82 -8.25 3.98
N ILE A 150 8.86 -8.76 3.35
CA ILE A 150 9.46 -10.05 3.68
C ILE A 150 10.94 -9.81 3.93
N ARG A 151 11.34 -9.90 5.20
CA ARG A 151 12.74 -9.75 5.57
C ARG A 151 13.47 -11.08 5.41
N LEU A 152 14.62 -11.04 4.77
CA LEU A 152 15.54 -12.15 4.60
C LEU A 152 16.47 -12.21 5.80
N MET A 153 16.22 -13.16 6.70
CA MET A 153 17.02 -13.36 7.91
C MET A 153 18.18 -14.29 7.59
N LYS A 154 19.37 -13.70 7.45
CA LYS A 154 20.61 -14.43 7.13
C LYS A 154 21.31 -14.93 8.40
N GLY A 155 21.96 -16.10 8.32
CA GLY A 155 22.76 -16.64 9.42
C GLY A 155 21.92 -17.17 10.60
N THR A 156 20.67 -17.60 10.35
CA THR A 156 19.78 -18.14 11.40
C THR A 156 20.39 -19.38 12.03
N GLU A 157 20.59 -19.33 13.35
CA GLU A 157 21.16 -20.45 14.11
C GLU A 157 20.30 -21.70 14.00
N GLY A 158 20.92 -22.87 13.79
CA GLY A 158 20.22 -24.14 13.63
C GLY A 158 19.62 -24.38 12.25
N ASN A 159 19.67 -23.41 11.33
CA ASN A 159 19.22 -23.57 9.96
C ASN A 159 20.40 -23.88 9.03
N PRO A 160 20.49 -25.10 8.45
CA PRO A 160 21.61 -25.48 7.59
C PRO A 160 21.70 -24.65 6.30
N TYR A 161 20.61 -24.04 5.87
CA TYR A 161 20.54 -23.17 4.69
C TYR A 161 20.95 -21.72 5.00
N GLY A 162 21.03 -21.36 6.26
CA GLY A 162 21.41 -20.01 6.70
C GLY A 162 20.45 -18.90 6.26
N LEU A 163 19.24 -19.24 5.85
CA LEU A 163 18.22 -18.30 5.39
C LEU A 163 16.84 -18.65 5.94
N SER A 164 16.20 -17.72 6.60
CA SER A 164 14.80 -17.79 6.99
C SER A 164 14.05 -16.53 6.58
N LEU A 165 12.74 -16.63 6.41
CA LEU A 165 11.88 -15.52 6.02
C LEU A 165 11.11 -14.98 7.21
N TRP A 166 10.95 -13.66 7.25
CA TRP A 166 10.08 -12.98 8.21
C TRP A 166 9.05 -12.13 7.47
N VAL A 167 7.80 -12.60 7.43
CA VAL A 167 6.69 -11.86 6.81
C VAL A 167 6.23 -10.78 7.78
N LEU A 168 6.17 -9.55 7.30
CA LEU A 168 5.85 -8.35 8.08
C LEU A 168 4.69 -7.59 7.40
N GLU A 169 3.79 -7.07 8.22
CA GLU A 169 2.74 -6.15 7.77
C GLU A 169 3.31 -4.76 7.46
N GLY A 170 2.58 -3.97 6.69
CA GLY A 170 2.97 -2.62 6.32
C GLY A 170 3.26 -1.68 7.50
N ASP A 171 2.66 -1.95 8.66
CA ASP A 171 2.86 -1.15 9.87
C ASP A 171 4.19 -1.44 10.59
N ALA A 172 4.88 -2.53 10.20
CA ALA A 172 6.22 -2.81 10.70
C ALA A 172 7.25 -1.77 10.23
N ILE A 173 6.96 -1.06 9.13
CA ILE A 173 7.75 0.06 8.63
C ILE A 173 6.97 1.36 8.90
N PRO A 174 7.37 2.17 9.91
CA PRO A 174 6.61 3.32 10.38
C PRO A 174 6.45 4.40 9.30
N ILE A 175 5.21 4.75 8.98
CA ILE A 175 4.89 5.80 8.00
C ILE A 175 5.34 7.19 8.50
N ASN A 176 5.43 7.38 9.81
CA ASN A 176 5.83 8.65 10.40
C ASN A 176 7.34 8.90 10.39
N HIS A 177 8.14 7.90 10.02
CA HIS A 177 9.59 8.04 9.93
C HIS A 177 9.96 8.72 8.60
N ASN A 178 10.12 10.05 8.65
CA ASN A 178 10.44 10.88 7.49
C ASN A 178 11.59 11.81 7.85
N LEU A 179 12.68 11.77 7.09
CA LEU A 179 13.83 12.64 7.25
C LEU A 179 14.32 13.11 5.88
N SER A 180 14.56 14.41 5.75
CA SER A 180 15.32 14.95 4.64
C SER A 180 16.78 15.00 5.08
N GLN A 181 17.62 14.11 4.56
CA GLN A 181 19.05 14.13 4.86
C GLN A 181 19.77 15.06 3.88
N SER A 182 20.82 15.72 4.36
CA SER A 182 21.62 16.68 3.57
C SER A 182 22.53 16.04 2.52
N ASN A 183 22.58 14.71 2.43
CA ASN A 183 23.49 13.94 1.57
C ASN A 183 22.73 13.14 0.52
N GLU A 184 21.94 13.79 -0.35
CA GLU A 184 21.28 13.20 -1.53
C GLU A 184 20.26 12.07 -1.27
N ASN A 185 20.24 11.45 -0.09
CA ASN A 185 19.28 10.44 0.30
C ASN A 185 18.15 11.06 1.12
N TYR A 186 16.95 10.54 0.97
CA TYR A 186 15.80 10.98 1.76
C TYR A 186 15.02 9.76 2.29
N ILE A 187 14.37 9.94 3.43
CA ILE A 187 13.52 8.92 4.04
C ILE A 187 12.07 9.36 3.89
N VAL A 188 11.28 8.53 3.21
CA VAL A 188 9.85 8.72 3.02
C VAL A 188 9.10 7.52 3.56
N MET A 189 8.23 7.75 4.54
CA MET A 189 7.39 6.73 5.15
C MET A 189 8.18 5.46 5.58
N GLY A 190 9.37 5.68 6.17
CA GLY A 190 10.25 4.60 6.68
C GLY A 190 11.11 3.92 5.62
N ILE A 191 11.12 4.40 4.38
CA ILE A 191 11.93 3.87 3.29
C ILE A 191 12.99 4.91 2.93
N GLU A 192 14.27 4.55 3.06
CA GLU A 192 15.40 5.36 2.59
C GLU A 192 15.57 5.15 1.09
N GLN A 193 15.61 6.26 0.35
CA GLN A 193 15.68 6.26 -1.11
C GLN A 193 16.77 7.20 -1.59
N ASP A 194 17.32 6.89 -2.77
CA ASP A 194 18.20 7.80 -3.49
C ASP A 194 17.42 8.90 -4.22
N GLN A 195 18.12 9.81 -4.87
CA GLN A 195 17.55 10.92 -5.65
C GLN A 195 16.56 10.48 -6.75
N PHE A 196 16.59 9.21 -7.17
CA PHE A 196 15.71 8.65 -8.19
C PHE A 196 14.54 7.83 -7.62
N GLY A 197 14.45 7.72 -6.28
CA GLY A 197 13.43 6.92 -5.61
C GLY A 197 13.75 5.43 -5.48
N LYS A 198 15.02 5.02 -5.72
CA LYS A 198 15.44 3.64 -5.52
C LYS A 198 15.60 3.38 -4.02
N PRO A 199 14.97 2.35 -3.46
CA PRO A 199 15.12 2.01 -2.06
C PRO A 199 16.54 1.53 -1.75
N LEU A 200 17.13 2.10 -0.70
CA LEU A 200 18.45 1.76 -0.18
C LEU A 200 18.35 0.99 1.13
N ALA A 201 17.37 1.32 1.97
CA ALA A 201 17.10 0.65 3.23
C ALA A 201 15.68 0.88 3.70
N TYR A 202 15.25 0.06 4.66
CA TYR A 202 13.95 0.14 5.32
C TYR A 202 14.16 0.28 6.83
N TYR A 203 13.41 1.17 7.46
CA TYR A 203 13.46 1.37 8.91
C TYR A 203 12.36 0.53 9.57
N GLN A 204 12.73 -0.67 10.01
CA GLN A 204 11.82 -1.57 10.68
C GLN A 204 11.68 -1.21 12.15
N ALA A 205 10.44 -1.12 12.65
CA ALA A 205 10.16 -0.90 14.06
C ALA A 205 10.67 -2.08 14.90
N ILE A 206 11.51 -1.78 15.91
CA ILE A 206 11.97 -2.77 16.86
C ILE A 206 10.84 -3.01 17.87
N LYS A 207 10.50 -4.27 18.08
CA LYS A 207 9.49 -4.67 19.06
C LYS A 207 10.09 -5.56 20.13
N THR A 208 9.84 -5.20 21.37
CA THR A 208 9.93 -6.17 22.44
C THR A 208 8.66 -7.05 22.44
N PRO A 209 8.75 -8.33 22.86
CA PRO A 209 7.59 -9.22 22.93
C PRO A 209 6.41 -8.68 23.74
N VAL A 210 6.66 -7.77 24.68
CA VAL A 210 5.66 -7.15 25.56
C VAL A 210 4.95 -5.95 24.89
N GLU A 211 5.58 -5.29 23.92
CA GLU A 211 5.09 -4.05 23.28
C GLU A 211 4.38 -4.29 21.95
N GLN A 212 4.01 -5.52 21.61
CA GLN A 212 3.43 -5.89 20.33
C GLN A 212 2.09 -5.21 19.99
N VAL A 213 1.58 -4.33 20.86
CA VAL A 213 0.23 -3.79 20.71
C VAL A 213 0.13 -2.58 19.75
N ASN A 214 1.21 -1.80 19.56
CA ASN A 214 1.14 -0.61 18.69
C ASN A 214 2.43 -0.36 17.90
N TYR A 215 2.48 -0.78 16.64
CA TYR A 215 3.57 -0.46 15.71
C TYR A 215 3.76 1.06 15.51
N GLN A 216 2.69 1.81 15.60
CA GLN A 216 2.70 3.25 15.33
C GLN A 216 3.49 4.08 16.35
N PHE A 217 3.82 3.53 17.51
CA PHE A 217 4.46 4.25 18.62
C PHE A 217 5.87 3.76 18.95
N SER A 218 6.45 2.82 18.19
CA SER A 218 7.84 2.48 18.38
C SER A 218 8.71 3.62 17.85
N ASN A 219 9.39 4.33 18.74
CA ASN A 219 10.38 5.35 18.38
C ASN A 219 11.73 4.72 17.98
N GLU A 220 11.92 3.43 18.23
CA GLU A 220 13.12 2.71 17.90
C GLU A 220 12.95 1.93 16.62
N THR A 221 13.82 2.18 15.66
CA THR A 221 13.82 1.52 14.37
C THR A 221 15.20 0.95 14.08
N GLU A 222 15.21 -0.23 13.45
CA GLU A 222 16.41 -0.85 12.90
C GLU A 222 16.49 -0.52 11.39
N ARG A 223 17.65 -0.08 10.94
CA ARG A 223 17.90 0.14 9.51
C ARG A 223 18.25 -1.19 8.85
N VAL A 224 17.36 -1.69 8.01
CA VAL A 224 17.52 -2.94 7.25
C VAL A 224 17.90 -2.59 5.81
N PRO A 225 19.03 -3.08 5.29
CA PRO A 225 19.42 -2.85 3.90
C PRO A 225 18.38 -3.37 2.91
N ALA A 226 18.25 -2.71 1.74
CA ALA A 226 17.23 -3.07 0.75
C ALA A 226 17.43 -4.47 0.15
N ASP A 227 18.64 -5.01 0.14
CA ASP A 227 18.96 -6.37 -0.30
C ASP A 227 18.51 -7.46 0.70
N GLU A 228 18.13 -7.07 1.90
CA GLU A 228 17.57 -7.96 2.93
C GLU A 228 16.05 -7.80 3.11
N MET A 229 15.42 -6.98 2.29
CA MET A 229 13.98 -6.71 2.37
C MET A 229 13.32 -6.82 1.01
N ILE A 230 12.38 -7.74 0.88
CA ILE A 230 11.48 -7.80 -0.27
C ILE A 230 10.25 -6.97 0.07
N HIS A 231 10.00 -5.91 -0.69
CA HIS A 231 8.82 -5.07 -0.57
C HIS A 231 7.90 -5.31 -1.76
N LEU A 232 6.76 -5.96 -1.54
CA LEU A 232 5.75 -6.23 -2.55
C LEU A 232 4.60 -5.26 -2.41
N TYR A 233 4.33 -4.49 -3.46
CA TYR A 233 3.17 -3.61 -3.60
C TYR A 233 2.91 -3.30 -5.07
N ILE A 234 1.75 -2.73 -5.37
CA ILE A 234 1.41 -2.22 -6.69
C ILE A 234 1.43 -0.70 -6.62
N ALA A 235 2.31 -0.08 -7.42
CA ALA A 235 2.34 1.37 -7.58
C ALA A 235 1.27 1.77 -8.59
N GLU A 236 0.27 2.56 -8.18
CA GLU A 236 -0.77 3.10 -9.05
C GLU A 236 -0.32 4.40 -9.74
N ARG A 237 0.63 5.11 -9.12
CA ARG A 237 1.20 6.37 -9.64
C ARG A 237 2.72 6.34 -9.61
N PRO A 238 3.41 6.94 -10.60
CA PRO A 238 4.86 7.14 -10.55
C PRO A 238 5.28 7.89 -9.28
N GLY A 239 6.35 7.47 -8.63
CA GLY A 239 6.85 8.06 -7.40
C GLY A 239 6.10 7.65 -6.12
N GLN A 240 5.23 6.66 -6.19
CA GLN A 240 4.57 6.07 -5.03
C GLN A 240 5.51 5.09 -4.33
N SER A 241 5.77 5.30 -3.05
CA SER A 241 6.68 4.49 -2.24
C SER A 241 6.00 3.39 -1.43
N ARG A 242 4.68 3.48 -1.20
CA ARG A 242 3.92 2.53 -0.38
C ARG A 242 2.67 2.04 -1.11
N GLY A 243 2.24 0.83 -0.78
CA GLY A 243 1.05 0.21 -1.38
C GLY A 243 -0.28 0.67 -0.79
N ILE A 244 -1.34 0.61 -1.59
CA ILE A 244 -2.71 0.94 -1.19
C ILE A 244 -3.52 -0.35 -1.07
N PRO A 245 -4.31 -0.56 0.02
CA PRO A 245 -5.22 -1.69 0.13
C PRO A 245 -6.15 -1.83 -1.07
N TRP A 246 -6.24 -3.01 -1.66
CA TRP A 246 -7.01 -3.23 -2.90
C TRP A 246 -8.50 -3.02 -2.74
N LEU A 247 -9.00 -3.14 -1.51
CA LEU A 247 -10.41 -2.89 -1.17
C LEU A 247 -10.71 -1.42 -0.86
N GLN A 248 -9.74 -0.48 -1.00
CA GLN A 248 -9.91 0.91 -0.59
C GLN A 248 -11.16 1.58 -1.20
N SER A 249 -11.42 1.37 -2.49
CA SER A 249 -12.59 1.92 -3.18
C SER A 249 -13.91 1.23 -2.78
N ALA A 250 -13.84 0.00 -2.29
CA ALA A 250 -15.00 -0.79 -1.88
C ALA A 250 -15.40 -0.57 -0.40
N ILE A 251 -14.56 0.06 0.42
CA ILE A 251 -14.82 0.27 1.86
C ILE A 251 -16.19 0.92 2.08
N ARG A 252 -16.43 2.06 1.42
CA ARG A 252 -17.67 2.82 1.60
C ARG A 252 -18.92 2.10 1.08
N PRO A 253 -18.94 1.57 -0.15
CA PRO A 253 -20.06 0.79 -0.67
C PRO A 253 -20.40 -0.44 0.19
N LEU A 254 -19.40 -1.22 0.61
CA LEU A 254 -19.65 -2.39 1.44
C LEU A 254 -20.17 -2.03 2.84
N GLN A 255 -19.69 -0.94 3.43
CA GLN A 255 -20.23 -0.45 4.70
C GLN A 255 -21.69 0.03 4.57
N MET A 256 -22.03 0.69 3.46
CA MET A 256 -23.41 1.10 3.18
C MET A 256 -24.32 -0.10 2.96
N LEU A 257 -23.85 -1.12 2.23
CA LEU A 257 -24.59 -2.35 2.00
C LEU A 257 -24.89 -3.08 3.33
N HIS A 258 -23.91 -3.19 4.21
CA HIS A 258 -24.07 -3.79 5.53
C HIS A 258 -25.15 -3.08 6.36
N LYS A 259 -25.10 -1.75 6.43
CA LYS A 259 -26.12 -0.95 7.13
C LYS A 259 -27.51 -1.08 6.51
N TYR A 260 -27.58 -1.17 5.18
CA TYR A 260 -28.86 -1.39 4.50
C TYR A 260 -29.46 -2.76 4.88
N GLN A 261 -28.65 -3.82 4.85
CA GLN A 261 -29.08 -5.16 5.25
C GLN A 261 -29.57 -5.21 6.71
N GLU A 262 -28.88 -4.54 7.64
CA GLU A 262 -29.31 -4.42 9.03
C GLU A 262 -30.67 -3.70 9.15
N SER A 263 -30.85 -2.60 8.41
CA SER A 263 -32.11 -1.84 8.43
C SER A 263 -33.28 -2.65 7.90
N GLU A 264 -33.10 -3.41 6.82
CA GLU A 264 -34.13 -4.29 6.27
C GLU A 264 -34.51 -5.41 7.24
N LEU A 265 -33.54 -6.01 7.90
CA LEU A 265 -33.79 -7.05 8.92
C LEU A 265 -34.57 -6.51 10.13
N VAL A 266 -34.29 -5.27 10.54
CA VAL A 266 -35.04 -4.61 11.63
C VAL A 266 -36.46 -4.26 11.19
N SER A 267 -36.64 -3.78 9.95
CA SER A 267 -37.95 -3.43 9.41
C SER A 267 -38.89 -4.63 9.20
N SER A 268 -38.29 -5.81 8.98
CA SER A 268 -39.04 -7.05 8.72
C SER A 268 -39.48 -7.77 9.99
N ARG A 269 -39.09 -7.29 11.18
CA ARG A 269 -39.51 -7.80 12.50
C ARG A 269 -40.69 -7.04 13.05
#